data_96d0018c7bee6cd171bb69957ca7a6b4
#
_entry.id   96d0018c7bee6cd171bb69957ca7a6b4
#
_cell.length_a   1.000
_cell.length_b   1.000
_cell.length_c   1.000
_cell.angle_alpha   90.00
_cell.angle_beta   90.00
_cell.angle_gamma   90.00
#
_symmetry.space_group_name_H-M   'P 1'
#
loop_
_entity.id
_entity.type
_entity.pdbx_description
1 polymer ?
#
loop_
_entity_poly.entity_id
_entity_poly.type
_entity_poly.pdbx_seq_one_letter_code
_entity_poly.pdbx_strand_id
1 'polypeptide(L)'
;SVAIWSLGTPYDITTISSTGVSEIPLSNDPRGFDFNTDGTKMFILKATTDQIEQYDLTTPYDTSDITLKATLSNLKGDSYHQGFGFSSDGYKMFVIKADRNTDDTELNIIEEYDLTTPFEIATASKNEKTYNTQTASEGNMRIAGITFNFSQGANKFYHLDFDDNKLVREYDLPCAYGIISCMNPTSNKDDVGSVEAQSEVSKKLIQHTTYPVLNRMEWLRRNKDSSNLTNQNIKFQFSNEILASLSNLITPSSLTSNNTSTAEPQFGNWSYWSEGTVSVGKVGDTGASSAKNINSSAITIGADRRNDKNRMFGFA
;
A
#
# COMPACT_ATOMS: atom_id res chain seq x y z
N SER A 1 -17.74 -3.26 -31.14
CA SER A 1 -17.01 -4.46 -30.64
C SER A 1 -15.69 -4.05 -30.00
N VAL A 2 -15.21 -4.85 -29.09
CA VAL A 2 -13.82 -4.84 -28.63
C VAL A 2 -13.10 -5.97 -29.35
N ALA A 3 -12.00 -5.66 -30.01
CA ALA A 3 -11.19 -6.64 -30.70
C ALA A 3 -9.85 -6.79 -30.01
N ILE A 4 -9.39 -8.02 -29.85
CA ILE A 4 -8.17 -8.35 -29.12
C ILE A 4 -7.20 -9.04 -30.07
N TRP A 5 -5.97 -8.59 -30.08
CA TRP A 5 -4.88 -9.16 -30.83
C TRP A 5 -3.75 -9.61 -29.92
N SER A 6 -3.11 -10.69 -30.25
CA SER A 6 -1.89 -11.13 -29.58
C SER A 6 -0.67 -10.43 -30.18
N LEU A 7 0.28 -10.06 -29.32
CA LEU A 7 1.60 -9.56 -29.72
C LEU A 7 2.62 -10.70 -29.60
N GLY A 8 3.45 -10.89 -30.61
CA GLY A 8 4.56 -11.83 -30.55
C GLY A 8 5.66 -11.40 -29.59
N THR A 9 5.84 -10.08 -29.44
CA THR A 9 6.75 -9.48 -28.45
C THR A 9 5.95 -8.49 -27.61
N PRO A 10 6.03 -8.53 -26.26
CA PRO A 10 5.33 -7.58 -25.41
C PRO A 10 5.63 -6.13 -25.79
N TYR A 11 4.59 -5.31 -25.90
CA TYR A 11 4.62 -3.87 -26.23
C TYR A 11 5.14 -3.53 -27.65
N ASP A 12 5.40 -4.54 -28.50
CA ASP A 12 5.81 -4.31 -29.87
C ASP A 12 4.63 -4.55 -30.82
N ILE A 13 3.98 -3.46 -31.22
CA ILE A 13 2.80 -3.49 -32.10
C ILE A 13 3.13 -3.98 -33.53
N THR A 14 4.41 -4.03 -33.93
CA THR A 14 4.80 -4.57 -35.23
C THR A 14 4.70 -6.09 -35.28
N THR A 15 4.59 -6.73 -34.12
CA THR A 15 4.46 -8.19 -33.96
C THR A 15 3.01 -8.65 -33.79
N ILE A 16 2.04 -7.79 -34.10
CA ILE A 16 0.61 -8.09 -33.98
C ILE A 16 0.22 -9.27 -34.88
N SER A 17 -0.51 -10.20 -34.31
CA SER A 17 -1.04 -11.35 -35.05
C SER A 17 -2.52 -11.17 -35.33
N SER A 18 -2.92 -11.33 -36.57
CA SER A 18 -4.34 -11.31 -36.97
C SER A 18 -5.05 -12.67 -36.75
N THR A 19 -4.33 -13.68 -36.31
CA THR A 19 -4.91 -15.00 -36.00
C THR A 19 -5.37 -15.05 -34.56
N GLY A 20 -6.62 -15.46 -34.33
CA GLY A 20 -7.18 -15.57 -32.98
C GLY A 20 -7.79 -14.28 -32.43
N VAL A 21 -8.25 -13.40 -33.29
CA VAL A 21 -9.00 -12.21 -32.87
C VAL A 21 -10.30 -12.65 -32.20
N SER A 22 -10.48 -12.29 -30.94
CA SER A 22 -11.76 -12.41 -30.24
C SER A 22 -12.48 -11.08 -30.34
N GLU A 23 -13.73 -11.12 -30.76
CA GLU A 23 -14.58 -9.92 -30.80
C GLU A 23 -15.72 -10.06 -29.81
N ILE A 24 -15.86 -9.05 -28.95
CA ILE A 24 -17.03 -8.91 -28.08
C ILE A 24 -18.01 -7.99 -28.80
N PRO A 25 -19.19 -8.46 -29.20
CA PRO A 25 -20.22 -7.59 -29.75
C PRO A 25 -20.76 -6.69 -28.63
N LEU A 26 -20.51 -5.40 -28.74
CA LEU A 26 -21.05 -4.41 -27.81
C LEU A 26 -22.16 -3.63 -28.50
N SER A 27 -23.28 -3.47 -27.81
CA SER A 27 -24.34 -2.52 -28.17
C SER A 27 -24.09 -1.17 -27.51
N ASN A 28 -24.75 -0.12 -28.00
CA ASN A 28 -24.86 1.17 -27.31
C ASN A 28 -23.57 2.01 -27.23
N ASP A 29 -22.93 2.25 -28.38
CA ASP A 29 -21.85 3.22 -28.56
C ASP A 29 -20.77 3.18 -27.49
N PRO A 30 -19.92 2.13 -27.45
CA PRO A 30 -18.86 2.04 -26.46
C PRO A 30 -17.80 3.13 -26.70
N ARG A 31 -17.45 3.88 -25.66
CA ARG A 31 -16.50 5.02 -25.73
C ARG A 31 -15.20 4.75 -25.02
N GLY A 32 -15.15 3.75 -24.16
CA GLY A 32 -13.94 3.39 -23.47
C GLY A 32 -14.07 2.01 -22.84
N PHE A 33 -12.95 1.39 -22.61
CA PHE A 33 -12.83 0.17 -21.81
C PHE A 33 -11.54 0.21 -20.99
N ASP A 34 -11.54 -0.49 -19.89
CA ASP A 34 -10.39 -0.62 -19.01
C ASP A 34 -10.43 -1.97 -18.32
N PHE A 35 -9.30 -2.41 -17.80
CA PHE A 35 -9.18 -3.60 -16.97
C PHE A 35 -8.72 -3.21 -15.57
N ASN A 36 -9.06 -4.03 -14.58
CA ASN A 36 -8.38 -3.92 -13.30
C ASN A 36 -6.92 -4.42 -13.40
N THR A 37 -6.15 -4.19 -12.36
CA THR A 37 -4.69 -4.42 -12.38
C THR A 37 -4.28 -5.88 -12.61
N ASP A 38 -5.13 -6.85 -12.26
CA ASP A 38 -4.86 -8.28 -12.44
C ASP A 38 -5.58 -8.89 -13.66
N GLY A 39 -6.34 -8.08 -14.41
CA GLY A 39 -7.03 -8.50 -15.62
C GLY A 39 -8.25 -9.40 -15.41
N THR A 40 -8.71 -9.57 -14.17
CA THR A 40 -9.88 -10.41 -13.86
C THR A 40 -11.21 -9.70 -14.03
N LYS A 41 -11.18 -8.37 -14.23
CA LYS A 41 -12.35 -7.53 -14.47
C LYS A 41 -12.13 -6.63 -15.68
N MET A 42 -13.17 -6.47 -16.48
CA MET A 42 -13.23 -5.53 -17.58
C MET A 42 -14.39 -4.56 -17.38
N PHE A 43 -14.16 -3.31 -17.72
CA PHE A 43 -15.16 -2.24 -17.64
C PHE A 43 -15.38 -1.63 -19.00
N ILE A 44 -16.64 -1.32 -19.32
CA ILE A 44 -17.02 -0.73 -20.61
C ILE A 44 -17.94 0.45 -20.37
N LEU A 45 -17.54 1.61 -20.87
CA LEU A 45 -18.38 2.80 -20.90
C LEU A 45 -19.26 2.79 -22.14
N LYS A 46 -20.56 2.91 -21.95
CA LYS A 46 -21.59 3.00 -22.99
C LYS A 46 -22.20 4.41 -22.99
N ALA A 47 -21.82 5.21 -23.98
CA ALA A 47 -22.20 6.61 -24.02
C ALA A 47 -23.69 6.85 -24.31
N THR A 48 -24.32 5.98 -25.10
CA THR A 48 -25.76 6.14 -25.44
C THR A 48 -26.70 5.86 -24.27
N THR A 49 -26.28 5.03 -23.34
CA THR A 49 -27.05 4.64 -22.16
C THR A 49 -26.53 5.23 -20.86
N ASP A 50 -25.46 6.04 -20.93
CA ASP A 50 -24.79 6.66 -19.78
C ASP A 50 -24.50 5.65 -18.65
N GLN A 51 -23.83 4.58 -19.02
CA GLN A 51 -23.59 3.45 -18.13
C GLN A 51 -22.13 2.99 -18.22
N ILE A 52 -21.61 2.50 -17.09
CA ILE A 52 -20.42 1.68 -17.07
C ILE A 52 -20.83 0.27 -16.65
N GLU A 53 -20.46 -0.70 -17.46
CA GLU A 53 -20.67 -2.12 -17.18
C GLU A 53 -19.37 -2.75 -16.70
N GLN A 54 -19.46 -3.58 -15.66
CA GLN A 54 -18.39 -4.42 -15.14
C GLN A 54 -18.63 -5.86 -15.53
N TYR A 55 -17.61 -6.49 -16.07
CA TYR A 55 -17.58 -7.90 -16.42
C TYR A 55 -16.51 -8.62 -15.63
N ASP A 56 -16.82 -9.80 -15.12
CA ASP A 56 -15.83 -10.71 -14.55
C ASP A 56 -15.28 -11.62 -15.66
N LEU A 57 -13.98 -11.86 -15.65
CA LEU A 57 -13.26 -12.72 -16.58
C LEU A 57 -12.79 -13.97 -15.87
N THR A 58 -13.05 -15.14 -16.46
CA THR A 58 -12.62 -16.43 -15.92
C THR A 58 -11.09 -16.58 -16.01
N THR A 59 -10.52 -16.08 -17.09
CA THR A 59 -9.07 -16.02 -17.30
C THR A 59 -8.65 -14.56 -17.44
N PRO A 60 -7.60 -14.10 -16.74
CA PRO A 60 -7.15 -12.72 -16.84
C PRO A 60 -6.90 -12.28 -18.29
N TYR A 61 -7.47 -11.12 -18.65
CA TYR A 61 -7.40 -10.50 -19.98
C TYR A 61 -8.00 -11.32 -21.12
N ASP A 62 -8.61 -12.48 -20.85
CA ASP A 62 -9.28 -13.29 -21.85
C ASP A 62 -10.77 -12.95 -21.89
N THR A 63 -11.18 -12.31 -22.97
CA THR A 63 -12.56 -11.86 -23.16
C THR A 63 -13.46 -12.90 -23.86
N SER A 64 -12.99 -14.10 -24.08
CA SER A 64 -13.76 -15.18 -24.70
C SER A 64 -14.87 -15.70 -23.77
N ASP A 65 -14.67 -15.56 -22.44
CA ASP A 65 -15.65 -15.97 -21.41
C ASP A 65 -15.80 -14.84 -20.38
N ILE A 66 -16.73 -13.95 -20.65
CA ILE A 66 -17.05 -12.80 -19.80
C ILE A 66 -18.46 -12.88 -19.25
N THR A 67 -18.63 -12.51 -18.00
CA THR A 67 -19.93 -12.46 -17.33
C THR A 67 -20.22 -11.05 -16.83
N LEU A 68 -21.37 -10.49 -17.25
CA LEU A 68 -21.82 -9.19 -16.72
C LEU A 68 -22.09 -9.32 -15.23
N LYS A 69 -21.36 -8.53 -14.44
CA LYS A 69 -21.41 -8.54 -12.97
C LYS A 69 -22.25 -7.40 -12.40
N ALA A 70 -22.02 -6.19 -12.90
CA ALA A 70 -22.66 -4.98 -12.40
C ALA A 70 -22.83 -3.94 -13.50
N THR A 71 -23.76 -3.04 -13.29
CA THR A 71 -23.98 -1.86 -14.14
C THR A 71 -24.13 -0.64 -13.25
N LEU A 72 -23.24 0.32 -13.42
CA LEU A 72 -23.39 1.65 -12.85
C LEU A 72 -24.22 2.48 -13.82
N SER A 73 -25.46 2.72 -13.48
CA SER A 73 -26.42 3.51 -14.26
C SER A 73 -26.50 4.94 -13.73
N ASN A 74 -27.07 5.83 -14.55
CA ASN A 74 -27.28 7.24 -14.17
C ASN A 74 -25.97 8.02 -13.94
N LEU A 75 -25.00 7.81 -14.80
CA LEU A 75 -23.92 8.77 -14.98
C LEU A 75 -24.58 10.06 -15.49
N LYS A 76 -25.02 10.91 -14.56
CA LYS A 76 -26.02 11.97 -14.71
C LYS A 76 -25.74 12.97 -15.85
N GLY A 77 -26.77 13.27 -16.62
CA GLY A 77 -26.93 14.47 -17.44
C GLY A 77 -27.05 14.17 -18.93
N ASP A 78 -27.58 15.11 -19.68
CA ASP A 78 -27.70 15.09 -21.17
C ASP A 78 -26.34 15.17 -21.88
N SER A 79 -25.26 14.82 -21.17
CA SER A 79 -23.86 14.97 -21.58
C SER A 79 -23.30 13.65 -22.07
N TYR A 80 -22.42 13.71 -23.03
CA TYR A 80 -21.72 12.54 -23.52
C TYR A 80 -20.55 12.18 -22.62
N HIS A 81 -20.57 11.01 -22.04
CA HIS A 81 -19.41 10.46 -21.36
C HIS A 81 -18.38 9.99 -22.39
N GLN A 82 -17.13 10.45 -22.26
CA GLN A 82 -16.09 10.25 -23.27
C GLN A 82 -14.94 9.37 -22.80
N GLY A 83 -14.90 9.04 -21.52
CA GLY A 83 -13.84 8.21 -20.97
C GLY A 83 -14.01 8.02 -19.48
N PHE A 84 -13.28 7.06 -18.95
CA PHE A 84 -13.14 6.82 -17.52
C PHE A 84 -11.77 6.19 -17.25
N GLY A 85 -11.38 6.15 -15.99
CA GLY A 85 -10.17 5.48 -15.54
C GLY A 85 -10.23 5.23 -14.05
N PHE A 86 -9.49 4.24 -13.58
CA PHE A 86 -9.39 3.89 -12.16
C PHE A 86 -8.04 4.32 -11.56
N SER A 87 -8.02 4.52 -10.25
CA SER A 87 -6.79 4.45 -9.49
C SER A 87 -6.22 3.02 -9.52
N SER A 88 -4.90 2.88 -9.39
CA SER A 88 -4.25 1.55 -9.45
C SER A 88 -4.70 0.62 -8.32
N ASP A 89 -5.14 1.18 -7.20
CA ASP A 89 -5.70 0.44 -6.07
C ASP A 89 -7.21 0.15 -6.21
N GLY A 90 -7.86 0.72 -7.22
CA GLY A 90 -9.26 0.50 -7.54
C GLY A 90 -10.27 1.17 -6.60
N TYR A 91 -9.84 1.99 -5.65
CA TYR A 91 -10.75 2.68 -4.73
C TYR A 91 -11.31 3.99 -5.29
N LYS A 92 -10.74 4.51 -6.39
CA LYS A 92 -11.26 5.68 -7.08
C LYS A 92 -11.53 5.38 -8.54
N MET A 93 -12.60 5.95 -9.05
CA MET A 93 -12.92 5.98 -10.48
C MET A 93 -13.19 7.42 -10.91
N PHE A 94 -12.67 7.80 -12.05
CA PHE A 94 -12.86 9.12 -12.65
C PHE A 94 -13.60 8.96 -13.96
N VAL A 95 -14.64 9.76 -14.14
CA VAL A 95 -15.48 9.72 -15.34
C VAL A 95 -15.44 11.09 -16.00
N ILE A 96 -15.17 11.10 -17.30
CA ILE A 96 -15.10 12.31 -18.09
C ILE A 96 -16.46 12.58 -18.74
N LYS A 97 -16.98 13.76 -18.50
CA LYS A 97 -18.12 14.31 -19.22
C LYS A 97 -17.63 15.39 -20.18
N ALA A 98 -17.97 15.23 -21.45
CA ALA A 98 -17.68 16.23 -22.47
C ALA A 98 -18.95 16.56 -23.25
N ASP A 99 -19.19 17.82 -23.55
CA ASP A 99 -20.36 18.22 -24.32
C ASP A 99 -20.06 18.43 -25.80
N ARG A 100 -21.13 18.29 -26.56
CA ARG A 100 -21.19 18.67 -27.96
C ARG A 100 -21.76 20.08 -28.21
N ASN A 101 -22.47 20.66 -27.24
CA ASN A 101 -23.08 21.95 -27.40
C ASN A 101 -22.26 23.04 -26.74
N THR A 102 -21.99 24.10 -27.50
CA THR A 102 -21.10 25.19 -27.15
C THR A 102 -21.61 26.15 -26.06
N ASP A 103 -22.82 25.93 -25.57
CA ASP A 103 -23.49 26.90 -24.69
C ASP A 103 -23.59 26.48 -23.22
N ASP A 104 -23.12 25.27 -22.84
CA ASP A 104 -23.30 24.78 -21.52
C ASP A 104 -21.95 24.73 -20.76
N THR A 105 -21.86 25.51 -19.71
CA THR A 105 -20.65 25.68 -18.87
C THR A 105 -20.36 24.50 -17.94
N GLU A 106 -21.24 23.51 -17.88
CA GLU A 106 -21.07 22.32 -17.01
C GLU A 106 -20.34 21.16 -17.69
N LEU A 107 -19.81 21.37 -18.86
CA LEU A 107 -19.40 20.30 -19.75
C LEU A 107 -17.91 20.40 -20.01
N ASN A 108 -17.19 19.43 -19.77
CA ASN A 108 -15.75 19.20 -19.68
C ASN A 108 -15.32 19.10 -18.22
N ILE A 109 -16.06 18.29 -17.50
CA ILE A 109 -15.76 18.03 -16.11
C ILE A 109 -15.28 16.60 -15.93
N ILE A 110 -14.47 16.42 -14.91
CA ILE A 110 -14.12 15.11 -14.39
C ILE A 110 -14.92 14.90 -13.09
N GLU A 111 -15.68 13.83 -13.05
CA GLU A 111 -16.39 13.37 -11.85
C GLU A 111 -15.58 12.29 -11.16
N GLU A 112 -15.49 12.35 -9.86
CA GLU A 112 -14.82 11.34 -9.02
C GLU A 112 -15.84 10.48 -8.31
N TYR A 113 -15.61 9.19 -8.31
CA TYR A 113 -16.36 8.18 -7.57
C TYR A 113 -15.43 7.47 -6.61
N ASP A 114 -15.86 7.37 -5.35
CA ASP A 114 -15.19 6.56 -4.33
C ASP A 114 -15.83 5.18 -4.29
N LEU A 115 -15.02 4.12 -4.30
CA LEU A 115 -15.44 2.74 -4.22
C LEU A 115 -15.08 2.18 -2.85
N THR A 116 -16.03 1.52 -2.17
CA THR A 116 -15.75 0.87 -0.88
C THR A 116 -15.08 -0.49 -1.04
N THR A 117 -15.19 -1.10 -2.22
CA THR A 117 -14.49 -2.33 -2.60
C THR A 117 -13.73 -2.07 -3.90
N PRO A 118 -12.43 -2.39 -3.97
CA PRO A 118 -11.62 -2.10 -5.15
C PRO A 118 -12.20 -2.69 -6.43
N PHE A 119 -12.30 -1.88 -7.47
CA PHE A 119 -12.80 -2.28 -8.78
C PHE A 119 -14.19 -2.93 -8.78
N GLU A 120 -15.03 -2.64 -7.77
CA GLU A 120 -16.43 -3.07 -7.71
C GLU A 120 -17.35 -1.87 -7.92
N ILE A 121 -17.78 -1.63 -9.17
CA ILE A 121 -18.56 -0.44 -9.53
C ILE A 121 -19.94 -0.41 -8.85
N ALA A 122 -20.45 -1.55 -8.40
CA ALA A 122 -21.66 -1.61 -7.58
C ALA A 122 -21.51 -0.88 -6.24
N THR A 123 -20.28 -0.64 -5.77
CA THR A 123 -19.98 0.07 -4.53
C THR A 123 -19.61 1.55 -4.76
N ALA A 124 -19.67 2.00 -6.01
CA ALA A 124 -19.26 3.36 -6.37
C ALA A 124 -20.26 4.40 -5.83
N SER A 125 -19.73 5.41 -5.19
CA SER A 125 -20.44 6.59 -4.71
C SER A 125 -19.84 7.84 -5.31
N LYS A 126 -20.65 8.65 -5.98
CA LYS A 126 -20.18 9.88 -6.59
C LYS A 126 -19.77 10.90 -5.54
N ASN A 127 -18.61 11.47 -5.71
CA ASN A 127 -18.18 12.65 -4.94
C ASN A 127 -18.97 13.88 -5.41
N GLU A 128 -19.41 14.72 -4.48
CA GLU A 128 -20.14 15.95 -4.79
C GLU A 128 -19.27 16.99 -5.51
N LYS A 129 -17.95 16.84 -5.48
CA LYS A 129 -17.00 17.74 -6.14
C LYS A 129 -16.71 17.26 -7.54
N THR A 130 -16.54 18.23 -8.43
CA THR A 130 -16.14 18.01 -9.82
C THR A 130 -14.91 18.86 -10.13
N TYR A 131 -14.10 18.41 -11.07
CA TYR A 131 -13.00 19.20 -11.60
C TYR A 131 -13.38 19.71 -12.99
N ASN A 132 -13.43 21.02 -13.17
CA ASN A 132 -13.64 21.64 -14.48
C ASN A 132 -12.30 21.78 -15.19
N THR A 133 -12.15 21.13 -16.32
CA THR A 133 -10.92 21.20 -17.13
C THR A 133 -10.89 22.44 -18.03
N GLN A 134 -12.00 23.14 -18.15
CA GLN A 134 -12.11 24.34 -18.96
C GLN A 134 -11.71 25.54 -18.11
N THR A 135 -10.55 26.10 -18.35
CA THR A 135 -10.20 27.43 -17.84
C THR A 135 -10.75 28.49 -18.80
N ALA A 136 -11.17 29.63 -18.25
CA ALA A 136 -11.77 30.73 -18.98
C ALA A 136 -10.91 31.31 -20.17
N SER A 137 -9.65 30.87 -20.26
CA SER A 137 -8.69 31.31 -21.30
C SER A 137 -8.48 30.33 -22.45
N GLU A 138 -9.05 29.12 -22.38
CA GLU A 138 -8.64 28.03 -23.30
C GLU A 138 -9.69 27.62 -24.33
N GLY A 139 -10.82 28.32 -24.42
CA GLY A 139 -11.84 28.02 -25.44
C GLY A 139 -12.64 26.74 -25.16
N ASN A 140 -13.39 26.27 -26.16
CA ASN A 140 -14.20 25.06 -26.06
C ASN A 140 -13.30 23.82 -26.10
N MET A 141 -12.92 23.32 -24.92
CA MET A 141 -12.11 22.12 -24.81
C MET A 141 -13.02 20.88 -24.69
N ARG A 142 -12.93 19.97 -25.64
CA ARG A 142 -13.54 18.63 -25.48
C ARG A 142 -12.50 17.65 -25.05
N ILE A 143 -12.71 17.08 -23.87
CA ILE A 143 -11.81 16.09 -23.32
C ILE A 143 -12.29 14.67 -23.62
N ALA A 144 -11.35 13.79 -23.95
CA ALA A 144 -11.58 12.36 -24.10
C ALA A 144 -10.40 11.59 -23.55
N GLY A 145 -10.70 10.52 -22.86
CA GLY A 145 -9.68 9.67 -22.25
C GLY A 145 -8.96 10.33 -21.08
N ILE A 146 -8.77 9.58 -20.05
CA ILE A 146 -7.99 9.95 -18.87
C ILE A 146 -7.02 8.83 -18.53
N THR A 147 -5.81 9.19 -18.17
CA THR A 147 -4.83 8.24 -17.66
C THR A 147 -3.92 8.90 -16.63
N PHE A 148 -3.30 8.07 -15.80
CA PHE A 148 -2.39 8.48 -14.74
C PHE A 148 -0.99 7.93 -14.98
N ASN A 149 0.03 8.62 -14.45
CA ASN A 149 1.39 8.12 -14.49
C ASN A 149 1.61 7.06 -13.41
N PHE A 150 1.47 5.81 -13.76
CA PHE A 150 1.64 4.69 -12.82
C PHE A 150 3.07 4.55 -12.29
N SER A 151 4.08 5.01 -13.02
CA SER A 151 5.49 4.85 -12.68
C SER A 151 6.00 5.77 -11.56
N GLN A 152 5.23 6.81 -11.18
CA GLN A 152 5.67 7.83 -10.21
C GLN A 152 4.61 8.11 -9.13
N GLY A 153 3.83 7.12 -8.74
CA GLY A 153 2.87 7.26 -7.65
C GLY A 153 1.63 8.06 -8.02
N ALA A 154 1.28 8.12 -9.30
CA ALA A 154 0.06 8.76 -9.81
C ALA A 154 -0.13 10.24 -9.38
N ASN A 155 0.96 10.98 -9.34
CA ASN A 155 0.96 12.42 -9.05
C ASN A 155 0.83 13.29 -10.31
N LYS A 156 0.59 12.69 -11.46
CA LYS A 156 0.24 13.34 -12.71
C LYS A 156 -0.96 12.67 -13.35
N PHE A 157 -1.80 13.46 -14.01
CA PHE A 157 -2.80 12.92 -14.90
C PHE A 157 -2.72 13.55 -16.29
N TYR A 158 -3.21 12.83 -17.26
CA TYR A 158 -3.23 13.23 -18.65
C TYR A 158 -4.63 13.09 -19.20
N HIS A 159 -5.04 14.01 -20.05
CA HIS A 159 -6.24 13.86 -20.85
C HIS A 159 -6.00 14.27 -22.31
N LEU A 160 -6.84 13.78 -23.18
CA LEU A 160 -6.85 14.16 -24.58
C LEU A 160 -7.81 15.34 -24.78
N ASP A 161 -7.30 16.39 -25.36
CA ASP A 161 -8.11 17.46 -25.93
C ASP A 161 -8.22 17.21 -27.44
N PHE A 162 -9.42 16.94 -27.94
CA PHE A 162 -9.59 16.52 -29.32
C PHE A 162 -10.27 17.58 -30.24
N ASP A 163 -10.69 18.71 -29.67
CA ASP A 163 -11.38 19.73 -30.46
C ASP A 163 -10.42 20.63 -31.21
N ASP A 164 -9.99 21.70 -30.62
CA ASP A 164 -9.29 22.75 -31.37
C ASP A 164 -7.81 22.49 -31.56
N ASN A 165 -7.16 21.93 -30.55
CA ASN A 165 -5.70 21.81 -30.52
C ASN A 165 -5.18 20.37 -30.67
N LYS A 166 -6.03 19.35 -30.49
CA LYS A 166 -5.65 17.93 -30.58
C LYS A 166 -4.42 17.62 -29.76
N LEU A 167 -4.45 18.03 -28.49
CA LEU A 167 -3.31 17.97 -27.57
C LEU A 167 -3.52 16.88 -26.52
N VAL A 168 -2.40 16.34 -26.04
CA VAL A 168 -2.32 15.66 -24.76
C VAL A 168 -1.94 16.70 -23.72
N ARG A 169 -2.75 16.85 -22.69
CA ARG A 169 -2.46 17.75 -21.57
C ARG A 169 -2.01 16.97 -20.35
N GLU A 170 -0.97 17.48 -19.71
CA GLU A 170 -0.41 16.94 -18.48
C GLU A 170 -0.69 17.91 -17.33
N TYR A 171 -1.09 17.36 -16.19
CA TYR A 171 -1.33 18.11 -14.96
C TYR A 171 -0.60 17.46 -13.79
N ASP A 172 0.07 18.29 -13.00
CA ASP A 172 0.64 17.87 -11.72
C ASP A 172 -0.47 17.81 -10.64
N LEU A 173 -0.51 16.73 -9.90
CA LEU A 173 -1.47 16.53 -8.83
C LEU A 173 -0.82 16.79 -7.46
N PRO A 174 -1.54 17.40 -6.51
CA PRO A 174 -1.04 17.64 -5.15
C PRO A 174 -0.80 16.35 -4.36
N CYS A 175 -1.40 15.25 -4.79
CA CYS A 175 -1.26 13.92 -4.21
C CYS A 175 -1.63 12.86 -5.25
N ALA A 176 -1.32 11.60 -4.97
CA ALA A 176 -1.72 10.48 -5.83
C ALA A 176 -3.23 10.50 -6.10
N TYR A 177 -3.59 10.45 -7.37
CA TYR A 177 -4.99 10.48 -7.85
C TYR A 177 -5.83 11.69 -7.37
N GLY A 178 -5.19 12.75 -6.88
CA GLY A 178 -5.84 13.90 -6.28
C GLY A 178 -6.32 14.94 -7.27
N ILE A 179 -7.15 14.57 -8.27
CA ILE A 179 -7.75 15.52 -9.23
C ILE A 179 -8.75 16.42 -8.50
N ILE A 180 -9.63 15.85 -7.71
CA ILE A 180 -10.71 16.55 -7.00
C ILE A 180 -10.38 16.70 -5.53
N SER A 181 -9.91 15.63 -4.92
CA SER A 181 -9.55 15.61 -3.52
C SER A 181 -8.39 14.67 -3.26
N CYS A 182 -7.45 15.09 -2.42
CA CYS A 182 -6.50 14.16 -1.86
C CYS A 182 -7.22 13.22 -0.89
N MET A 183 -6.98 11.92 -1.02
CA MET A 183 -7.37 10.99 0.03
C MET A 183 -6.71 11.44 1.34
N ASN A 184 -7.48 11.62 2.37
CA ASN A 184 -6.92 11.81 3.69
C ASN A 184 -6.44 10.44 4.20
N PRO A 185 -5.14 10.16 4.29
CA PRO A 185 -4.65 8.85 4.72
C PRO A 185 -5.11 8.50 6.15
N THR A 186 -5.51 9.52 6.92
CA THR A 186 -6.05 9.28 8.27
C THR A 186 -7.52 8.86 8.27
N SER A 187 -8.22 8.90 7.14
CA SER A 187 -9.61 8.43 7.04
C SER A 187 -9.73 6.93 6.88
N ASN A 188 -8.69 6.28 6.35
CA ASN A 188 -8.63 4.83 6.21
C ASN A 188 -7.98 4.22 7.46
N LYS A 189 -8.78 3.57 8.29
CA LYS A 189 -8.31 2.93 9.54
C LYS A 189 -7.24 1.87 9.29
N ASP A 190 -7.29 1.18 8.15
CA ASP A 190 -6.32 0.14 7.81
C ASP A 190 -4.96 0.73 7.45
N ASP A 191 -4.94 1.86 6.74
CA ASP A 191 -3.70 2.57 6.42
C ASP A 191 -3.07 3.14 7.70
N VAL A 192 -3.87 3.80 8.54
CA VAL A 192 -3.41 4.30 9.83
C VAL A 192 -2.84 3.17 10.68
N GLY A 193 -3.59 2.07 10.84
CA GLY A 193 -3.14 0.91 11.59
C GLY A 193 -1.87 0.27 11.03
N SER A 194 -1.69 0.29 9.71
CA SER A 194 -0.49 -0.22 9.05
C SER A 194 0.74 0.66 9.32
N VAL A 195 0.58 1.98 9.27
CA VAL A 195 1.66 2.94 9.60
C VAL A 195 2.04 2.85 11.08
N GLU A 196 1.06 2.75 11.97
CA GLU A 196 1.31 2.57 13.41
C GLU A 196 2.06 1.25 13.67
N ALA A 197 1.66 0.16 12.99
CA ALA A 197 2.34 -1.12 13.10
C ALA A 197 3.80 -1.06 12.60
N GLN A 198 4.06 -0.41 11.46
CA GLN A 198 5.42 -0.20 10.94
C GLN A 198 6.28 0.62 11.90
N SER A 199 5.72 1.67 12.49
CA SER A 199 6.41 2.48 13.50
C SER A 199 6.80 1.65 14.72
N GLU A 200 5.87 0.81 15.21
CA GLU A 200 6.14 -0.04 16.37
C GLU A 200 7.15 -1.15 16.07
N VAL A 201 7.09 -1.76 14.88
CA VAL A 201 8.11 -2.73 14.42
C VAL A 201 9.48 -2.08 14.37
N SER A 202 9.59 -0.85 13.89
CA SER A 202 10.85 -0.10 13.85
C SER A 202 11.41 0.15 15.25
N LYS A 203 10.56 0.55 16.20
CA LYS A 203 10.96 0.69 17.60
C LYS A 203 11.44 -0.64 18.21
N LYS A 204 10.72 -1.73 17.94
CA LYS A 204 11.12 -3.06 18.40
C LYS A 204 12.47 -3.49 17.82
N LEU A 205 12.71 -3.21 16.54
CA LEU A 205 14.00 -3.52 15.91
C LEU A 205 15.16 -2.78 16.61
N ILE A 206 14.99 -1.49 16.88
CA ILE A 206 15.99 -0.69 17.62
C ILE A 206 16.18 -1.26 19.03
N GLN A 207 15.12 -1.61 19.72
CA GLN A 207 15.19 -2.20 21.07
C GLN A 207 15.93 -3.55 21.06
N HIS A 208 15.62 -4.42 20.08
CA HIS A 208 16.25 -5.73 19.96
C HIS A 208 17.75 -5.66 19.63
N THR A 209 18.19 -4.61 18.94
CA THR A 209 19.61 -4.43 18.62
C THR A 209 20.39 -3.71 19.72
N THR A 210 19.74 -2.79 20.44
CA THR A 210 20.42 -1.90 21.38
C THR A 210 20.40 -2.44 22.82
N TYR A 211 19.24 -2.92 23.28
CA TYR A 211 19.10 -3.33 24.68
C TYR A 211 19.96 -4.52 25.09
N PRO A 212 20.16 -5.57 24.28
CA PRO A 212 21.05 -6.66 24.66
C PRO A 212 22.46 -6.17 24.97
N VAL A 213 22.99 -5.26 24.18
CA VAL A 213 24.34 -4.70 24.39
C VAL A 213 24.37 -3.86 25.66
N LEU A 214 23.40 -2.96 25.87
CA LEU A 214 23.33 -2.14 27.08
C LEU A 214 23.14 -3.00 28.35
N ASN A 215 22.27 -3.98 28.30
CA ASN A 215 22.07 -4.93 29.41
C ASN A 215 23.37 -5.70 29.72
N ARG A 216 24.08 -6.09 28.65
CA ARG A 216 25.37 -6.77 28.83
C ARG A 216 26.39 -5.87 29.52
N MET A 217 26.49 -4.61 29.08
CA MET A 217 27.41 -3.64 29.72
C MET A 217 27.06 -3.41 31.18
N GLU A 218 25.77 -3.29 31.53
CA GLU A 218 25.33 -3.14 32.90
C GLU A 218 25.62 -4.40 33.73
N TRP A 219 25.36 -5.57 33.16
CA TRP A 219 25.66 -6.85 33.83
C TRP A 219 27.17 -6.99 34.11
N LEU A 220 28.02 -6.67 33.13
CA LEU A 220 29.46 -6.68 33.28
C LEU A 220 29.93 -5.73 34.40
N ARG A 221 29.34 -4.56 34.51
CA ARG A 221 29.64 -3.58 35.55
C ARG A 221 29.31 -4.13 36.96
N ARG A 222 28.17 -4.82 37.07
CA ARG A 222 27.73 -5.42 38.34
C ARG A 222 28.57 -6.66 38.73
N ASN A 223 29.07 -7.37 37.73
CA ASN A 223 29.82 -8.62 37.90
C ASN A 223 31.31 -8.46 37.58
N LYS A 224 31.85 -7.28 37.83
CA LYS A 224 33.25 -6.93 37.48
C LYS A 224 34.28 -7.85 38.16
N ASP A 225 33.96 -8.39 39.31
CA ASP A 225 34.87 -9.25 40.12
C ASP A 225 34.57 -10.76 39.93
N SER A 226 33.64 -11.10 39.05
CA SER A 226 33.32 -12.49 38.73
C SER A 226 34.40 -13.15 37.88
N SER A 227 34.77 -14.38 38.20
CA SER A 227 35.67 -15.19 37.39
C SER A 227 35.06 -15.72 36.12
N ASN A 228 33.73 -15.87 36.07
CA ASN A 228 32.98 -16.32 34.91
C ASN A 228 32.00 -15.23 34.44
N LEU A 229 32.20 -14.79 33.21
CA LEU A 229 31.34 -13.77 32.57
C LEU A 229 30.32 -14.36 31.59
N THR A 230 30.22 -15.67 31.48
CA THR A 230 29.21 -16.33 30.61
C THR A 230 27.82 -16.12 31.21
N ASN A 231 26.88 -15.70 30.36
CA ASN A 231 25.50 -15.46 30.76
C ASN A 231 24.54 -15.76 29.62
N GLN A 232 23.39 -16.32 29.94
CA GLN A 232 22.28 -16.54 28.98
C GLN A 232 21.01 -15.97 29.58
N ASN A 233 20.27 -15.19 28.79
CA ASN A 233 19.07 -14.53 29.26
C ASN A 233 18.01 -14.53 28.14
N ILE A 234 16.75 -14.77 28.50
CA ILE A 234 15.60 -14.67 27.59
C ILE A 234 14.57 -13.75 28.24
N LYS A 235 14.15 -12.73 27.52
CA LYS A 235 13.15 -11.76 27.96
C LYS A 235 11.87 -11.88 27.13
N PHE A 236 10.74 -11.82 27.81
CA PHE A 236 9.42 -11.75 27.17
C PHE A 236 8.86 -10.34 27.32
N GLN A 237 8.36 -9.78 26.23
CA GLN A 237 7.69 -8.49 26.22
C GLN A 237 6.28 -8.62 25.65
N PHE A 238 5.31 -8.11 26.39
CA PHE A 238 3.91 -8.11 25.98
C PHE A 238 3.38 -6.68 25.98
N SER A 239 2.58 -6.34 24.98
CA SER A 239 1.93 -5.03 24.89
C SER A 239 0.69 -4.91 25.78
N ASN A 240 0.15 -6.03 26.27
CA ASN A 240 -0.95 -6.08 27.21
C ASN A 240 -0.44 -5.97 28.64
N GLU A 241 -0.96 -5.02 29.44
CA GLU A 241 -0.53 -4.77 30.83
C GLU A 241 -0.65 -6.00 31.73
N ILE A 242 -1.71 -6.80 31.53
CA ILE A 242 -1.92 -8.03 32.32
C ILE A 242 -0.84 -9.06 31.98
N LEU A 243 -0.53 -9.25 30.69
CA LEU A 243 0.53 -10.17 30.26
C LEU A 243 1.92 -9.61 30.61
N ALA A 244 2.11 -8.31 30.59
CA ALA A 244 3.35 -7.66 31.01
C ALA A 244 3.63 -7.88 32.51
N SER A 245 2.60 -7.88 33.34
CA SER A 245 2.75 -8.22 34.78
C SER A 245 3.11 -9.69 34.99
N LEU A 246 2.57 -10.60 34.15
CA LEU A 246 2.95 -12.00 34.15
C LEU A 246 4.41 -12.23 33.70
N SER A 247 4.91 -11.43 32.78
CA SER A 247 6.30 -11.56 32.29
C SER A 247 7.32 -11.35 33.42
N ASN A 248 7.01 -10.47 34.37
CA ASN A 248 7.83 -10.24 35.56
C ASN A 248 7.83 -11.44 36.53
N LEU A 249 6.82 -12.31 36.47
CA LEU A 249 6.72 -13.53 37.24
C LEU A 249 7.35 -14.73 36.54
N ILE A 250 7.40 -14.72 35.22
CA ILE A 250 7.90 -15.83 34.38
C ILE A 250 9.38 -15.61 33.99
N THR A 251 9.90 -14.38 34.13
CA THR A 251 11.35 -14.18 33.97
C THR A 251 12.03 -15.10 34.99
N PRO A 252 12.72 -16.17 34.55
CA PRO A 252 13.46 -16.99 35.46
C PRO A 252 14.42 -16.03 36.15
N SER A 253 14.26 -15.90 37.47
CA SER A 253 15.34 -15.41 38.32
C SER A 253 16.57 -16.09 37.79
N SER A 254 17.43 -15.33 37.11
CA SER A 254 18.64 -15.77 36.45
C SER A 254 18.98 -17.22 36.79
N LEU A 255 19.10 -18.09 35.79
CA LEU A 255 19.93 -19.26 35.93
C LEU A 255 21.38 -18.76 36.14
N THR A 256 21.56 -17.95 37.14
CA THR A 256 22.82 -17.70 37.78
C THR A 256 23.12 -19.01 38.48
N SER A 257 23.86 -19.85 37.81
CA SER A 257 24.74 -20.75 38.53
C SER A 257 25.51 -19.86 39.50
N ASN A 258 25.00 -19.80 40.74
CA ASN A 258 25.71 -19.23 41.87
C ASN A 258 26.89 -20.17 42.20
N ASN A 259 27.80 -20.31 41.27
CA ASN A 259 29.14 -20.69 41.57
C ASN A 259 29.86 -19.43 42.05
N THR A 260 29.65 -19.08 43.31
CA THR A 260 30.57 -18.26 44.09
C THR A 260 31.88 -19.05 44.21
N SER A 261 32.59 -19.18 43.09
CA SER A 261 33.98 -19.58 43.14
C SER A 261 34.76 -18.31 43.51
N THR A 262 35.40 -18.31 44.64
CA THR A 262 36.41 -17.33 45.09
C THR A 262 37.69 -17.38 44.23
N ALA A 263 37.58 -17.82 42.96
CA ALA A 263 38.70 -17.82 42.03
C ALA A 263 38.96 -16.40 41.54
N GLU A 264 40.21 -16.00 41.52
CA GLU A 264 40.61 -14.70 40.97
C GLU A 264 40.15 -14.52 39.55
N PRO A 265 39.80 -13.27 39.13
CA PRO A 265 39.39 -12.98 37.77
C PRO A 265 40.41 -13.47 36.76
N GLN A 266 40.03 -14.36 35.85
CA GLN A 266 40.91 -14.82 34.78
C GLN A 266 40.97 -13.76 33.65
N PHE A 267 42.20 -13.36 33.28
CA PHE A 267 42.45 -12.45 32.21
C PHE A 267 42.75 -13.20 30.88
N GLY A 268 42.32 -12.65 29.76
CA GLY A 268 42.64 -13.19 28.46
C GLY A 268 41.72 -14.26 27.92
N ASN A 269 40.82 -14.82 28.73
CA ASN A 269 39.84 -15.82 28.31
C ASN A 269 38.58 -15.16 27.76
N TRP A 270 38.01 -15.71 26.67
CA TRP A 270 36.72 -15.32 26.15
C TRP A 270 35.57 -15.90 26.96
N SER A 271 34.60 -15.07 27.27
CA SER A 271 33.31 -15.45 27.85
C SER A 271 32.19 -15.19 26.84
N TYR A 272 31.29 -16.13 26.70
CA TYR A 272 30.20 -16.03 25.70
C TYR A 272 28.89 -15.70 26.41
N TRP A 273 28.05 -14.93 25.72
CA TRP A 273 26.75 -14.61 26.24
C TRP A 273 25.70 -14.60 25.12
N SER A 274 24.46 -14.78 25.51
CA SER A 274 23.30 -14.65 24.61
C SER A 274 22.16 -13.96 25.33
N GLU A 275 21.41 -13.17 24.61
CA GLU A 275 20.16 -12.57 25.08
C GLU A 275 19.09 -12.76 24.03
N GLY A 276 17.99 -13.42 24.39
CA GLY A 276 16.82 -13.62 23.55
C GLY A 276 15.69 -12.68 23.99
N THR A 277 14.94 -12.15 23.03
CA THR A 277 13.74 -11.35 23.30
C THR A 277 12.61 -11.84 22.42
N VAL A 278 11.44 -12.07 23.01
CA VAL A 278 10.19 -12.34 22.31
C VAL A 278 9.21 -11.25 22.68
N SER A 279 8.63 -10.62 21.68
CA SER A 279 7.64 -9.56 21.84
C SER A 279 6.38 -9.92 21.08
N VAL A 280 5.26 -9.93 21.78
CA VAL A 280 3.93 -10.20 21.23
C VAL A 280 3.03 -9.03 21.60
N GLY A 281 2.33 -8.49 20.62
CA GLY A 281 1.48 -7.35 20.88
C GLY A 281 0.48 -7.06 19.79
N LYS A 282 -0.39 -6.09 20.07
CA LYS A 282 -1.41 -5.57 19.18
C LYS A 282 -1.26 -4.05 19.18
N VAL A 283 -1.35 -3.43 18.02
CA VAL A 283 -1.29 -1.98 17.82
C VAL A 283 -2.54 -1.55 17.07
N GLY A 284 -2.98 -0.33 17.28
CA GLY A 284 -4.23 0.19 16.76
C GLY A 284 -5.43 -0.22 17.62
N ASP A 285 -6.55 -0.53 16.98
CA ASP A 285 -7.83 -0.85 17.65
C ASP A 285 -8.47 0.40 18.30
N THR A 286 -8.39 1.50 17.59
CA THR A 286 -8.98 2.77 18.01
C THR A 286 -10.12 3.21 17.10
N GLY A 287 -10.78 4.31 17.43
CA GLY A 287 -11.74 4.93 16.52
C GLY A 287 -11.16 5.32 15.17
N ALA A 288 -9.84 5.54 15.10
CA ALA A 288 -9.12 6.03 13.91
C ALA A 288 -8.20 4.99 13.26
N SER A 289 -7.88 3.87 13.90
CA SER A 289 -6.97 2.86 13.35
C SER A 289 -7.46 1.44 13.56
N SER A 290 -7.21 0.58 12.57
CA SER A 290 -7.51 -0.84 12.66
C SER A 290 -6.43 -1.60 13.45
N ALA A 291 -6.84 -2.66 14.10
CA ALA A 291 -5.96 -3.51 14.89
C ALA A 291 -4.97 -4.28 14.03
N LYS A 292 -3.69 -4.23 14.38
CA LYS A 292 -2.63 -5.04 13.75
C LYS A 292 -1.87 -5.81 14.80
N ASN A 293 -1.68 -7.11 14.58
CA ASN A 293 -0.87 -7.95 15.46
C ASN A 293 0.60 -7.78 15.12
N ILE A 294 1.43 -7.60 16.16
CA ILE A 294 2.87 -7.48 16.01
C ILE A 294 3.52 -8.57 16.83
N ASN A 295 4.26 -9.43 16.17
CA ASN A 295 5.08 -10.45 16.80
C ASN A 295 6.52 -10.25 16.33
N SER A 296 7.43 -10.18 17.28
CA SER A 296 8.86 -10.09 16.97
C SER A 296 9.67 -10.93 17.91
N SER A 297 10.71 -11.55 17.40
CA SER A 297 11.69 -12.29 18.18
C SER A 297 13.08 -11.94 17.69
N ALA A 298 14.01 -11.87 18.62
CA ALA A 298 15.41 -11.65 18.32
C ALA A 298 16.29 -12.44 19.29
N ILE A 299 17.46 -12.80 18.82
CA ILE A 299 18.54 -13.35 19.64
C ILE A 299 19.81 -12.58 19.33
N THR A 300 20.49 -12.17 20.37
CA THR A 300 21.81 -11.54 20.28
C THR A 300 22.82 -12.47 20.92
N ILE A 301 23.91 -12.72 20.24
CA ILE A 301 25.02 -13.53 20.72
C ILE A 301 26.25 -12.66 20.73
N GLY A 302 27.01 -12.71 21.79
CA GLY A 302 28.25 -11.93 21.91
C GLY A 302 29.33 -12.66 22.67
N ALA A 303 30.51 -12.10 22.62
CA ALA A 303 31.66 -12.56 23.37
C ALA A 303 32.44 -11.37 23.94
N ASP A 304 32.91 -11.54 25.18
CA ASP A 304 33.73 -10.56 25.86
C ASP A 304 35.02 -11.20 26.38
N ARG A 305 36.05 -10.39 26.46
CA ARG A 305 37.32 -10.76 27.06
C ARG A 305 37.80 -9.66 28.00
N ARG A 306 38.21 -10.05 29.19
CA ARG A 306 38.84 -9.14 30.13
C ARG A 306 40.35 -9.08 29.88
N ASN A 307 40.84 -7.91 29.56
CA ASN A 307 42.28 -7.71 29.32
C ASN A 307 43.01 -7.40 30.64
N ASP A 308 42.39 -6.59 31.51
CA ASP A 308 42.90 -6.23 32.84
C ASP A 308 41.74 -5.88 33.77
N LYS A 309 42.01 -5.47 35.02
CA LYS A 309 40.99 -5.12 36.00
C LYS A 309 39.97 -4.06 35.53
N ASN A 310 40.39 -3.18 34.61
CA ASN A 310 39.61 -2.02 34.20
C ASN A 310 39.22 -2.04 32.73
N ARG A 311 39.69 -3.00 31.95
CA ARG A 311 39.47 -3.02 30.50
C ARG A 311 38.86 -4.33 30.04
N MET A 312 37.76 -4.21 29.38
CA MET A 312 37.08 -5.27 28.66
C MET A 312 36.95 -4.92 27.18
N PHE A 313 37.03 -5.93 26.34
CA PHE A 313 36.76 -5.88 24.95
C PHE A 313 35.71 -6.95 24.61
N GLY A 314 34.68 -6.58 23.80
CA GLY A 314 33.64 -7.51 23.39
C GLY A 314 33.01 -7.11 22.08
N PHE A 315 32.24 -8.04 21.52
CA PHE A 315 31.42 -7.83 20.31
C PHE A 315 30.10 -8.62 20.42
N ALA A 316 29.10 -8.19 19.66
CA ALA A 316 27.79 -8.86 19.54
C ALA A 316 27.25 -8.69 18.11
#